data_9cdf0236b948c49dfc0e38866aa43e62
#
_entry.id   9cdf0236b948c49dfc0e38866aa43e62
#
_cell.length_a   1.000
_cell.length_b   1.000
_cell.length_c   1.000
_cell.angle_alpha   90.00
_cell.angle_beta   90.00
_cell.angle_gamma   90.00
#
_symmetry.space_group_name_H-M   'P 1'
#
loop_
_entity.id
_entity.type
_entity.pdbx_description
1 polymer ?
#
loop_
_entity_poly.entity_id
_entity_poly.type
_entity_poly.pdbx_seq_one_letter_code
_entity_poly.pdbx_strand_id
1 'polypeptide(L)'
;DTTAGLPVEEPPRIALTFDDGPNARYTPMLLDGLKKRNIRASFFLIGENIEGNEDILLQMRKDGHLIGNHTWDHVQLDKIPAEKARLEIEKTNNRIYEASGIYPSYVRPPFGAWIKDMELSVTMLPVFWDVDTLDWQSKNIDSILSIAQKQVHDGSIILMHDGYQTSVDAALKIADLFY
;
A
#
# COMPACT_ATOMS: atom_id res chain seq x y z
N ASP A 1 42.38 -17.08 -17.70
CA ASP A 1 41.98 -16.21 -16.59
C ASP A 1 40.48 -15.96 -16.68
N THR A 2 39.71 -16.85 -16.06
CA THR A 2 38.26 -16.67 -15.86
C THR A 2 38.08 -16.09 -14.47
N THR A 3 38.06 -14.76 -14.36
CA THR A 3 37.48 -14.08 -13.21
C THR A 3 35.96 -14.26 -13.30
N ALA A 4 35.45 -15.37 -12.76
CA ALA A 4 34.05 -15.49 -12.46
C ALA A 4 33.74 -14.40 -11.47
N GLY A 5 32.99 -13.37 -11.90
CA GLY A 5 32.49 -12.31 -11.01
C GLY A 5 31.74 -12.96 -9.86
N LEU A 6 32.12 -12.64 -8.64
CA LEU A 6 31.36 -13.02 -7.47
C LEU A 6 29.93 -12.50 -7.67
N PRO A 7 28.90 -13.30 -7.33
CA PRO A 7 27.53 -12.82 -7.39
C PRO A 7 27.46 -11.57 -6.51
N VAL A 8 27.04 -10.47 -7.12
CA VAL A 8 26.72 -9.23 -6.38
C VAL A 8 25.48 -9.58 -5.57
N GLU A 9 25.65 -9.75 -4.25
CA GLU A 9 24.49 -9.87 -3.37
C GLU A 9 23.67 -8.60 -3.47
N GLU A 10 22.43 -8.73 -3.96
CA GLU A 10 21.51 -7.60 -3.93
C GLU A 10 21.22 -7.20 -2.48
N PRO A 11 21.13 -5.90 -2.17
CA PRO A 11 20.78 -5.48 -0.82
C PRO A 11 19.40 -5.99 -0.43
N PRO A 12 19.16 -6.29 0.86
CA PRO A 12 17.84 -6.69 1.34
C PRO A 12 16.77 -5.66 0.96
N ARG A 13 15.59 -6.13 0.61
CA ARG A 13 14.46 -5.29 0.20
C ARG A 13 13.25 -5.56 1.06
N ILE A 14 12.56 -4.49 1.45
CA ILE A 14 11.25 -4.54 2.10
C ILE A 14 10.29 -3.58 1.40
N ALA A 15 9.01 -3.87 1.49
CA ALA A 15 7.95 -2.99 0.99
C ALA A 15 7.13 -2.44 2.17
N LEU A 16 7.17 -1.11 2.33
CA LEU A 16 6.21 -0.41 3.18
C LEU A 16 4.92 -0.21 2.39
N THR A 17 3.81 -0.69 2.92
CA THR A 17 2.51 -0.58 2.26
C THR A 17 1.46 0.00 3.20
N PHE A 18 0.58 0.82 2.64
CA PHE A 18 -0.44 1.56 3.39
C PHE A 18 -1.80 1.39 2.73
N ASP A 19 -2.76 0.91 3.51
CA ASP A 19 -4.14 0.69 3.08
C ASP A 19 -5.07 1.80 3.59
N ASP A 20 -6.27 1.87 3.00
CA ASP A 20 -7.43 2.68 3.40
C ASP A 20 -7.36 4.18 3.08
N GLY A 21 -6.26 4.67 2.52
CA GLY A 21 -6.18 6.07 2.10
C GLY A 21 -6.95 6.40 0.81
N PRO A 22 -6.83 7.64 0.32
CA PRO A 22 -6.08 8.72 0.93
C PRO A 22 -6.82 9.33 2.14
N ASN A 23 -6.05 9.78 3.13
CA ASN A 23 -6.55 10.55 4.26
C ASN A 23 -6.05 11.99 4.13
N ALA A 24 -6.98 12.96 4.18
CA ALA A 24 -6.67 14.37 3.93
C ALA A 24 -5.62 14.96 4.88
N ARG A 25 -5.54 14.43 6.12
CA ARG A 25 -4.62 14.91 7.15
C ARG A 25 -3.32 14.13 7.20
N TYR A 26 -3.40 12.80 7.27
CA TYR A 26 -2.25 11.96 7.58
C TYR A 26 -1.46 11.49 6.36
N THR A 27 -2.11 11.26 5.22
CA THR A 27 -1.41 10.86 4.02
C THR A 27 -0.39 11.91 3.56
N PRO A 28 -0.71 13.23 3.51
CA PRO A 28 0.28 14.24 3.18
C PRO A 28 1.47 14.29 4.14
N MET A 29 1.24 14.08 5.44
CA MET A 29 2.31 14.02 6.44
C MET A 29 3.26 12.86 6.18
N LEU A 30 2.70 11.69 5.86
CA LEU A 30 3.47 10.50 5.53
C LEU A 30 4.27 10.70 4.24
N LEU A 31 3.65 11.23 3.20
CA LEU A 31 4.33 11.52 1.92
C LEU A 31 5.52 12.48 2.11
N ASP A 32 5.36 13.53 2.90
CA ASP A 32 6.43 14.47 3.20
C ASP A 32 7.60 13.78 3.93
N GLY A 33 7.29 12.97 4.93
CA GLY A 33 8.30 12.21 5.67
C GLY A 33 9.06 11.20 4.83
N LEU A 34 8.38 10.49 3.95
CA LEU A 34 8.98 9.54 3.00
C LEU A 34 9.86 10.26 1.98
N LYS A 35 9.40 11.40 1.47
CA LYS A 35 10.16 12.21 0.52
C LYS A 35 11.47 12.71 1.12
N LYS A 36 11.44 13.20 2.34
CA LYS A 36 12.65 13.65 3.07
C LYS A 36 13.69 12.53 3.24
N ARG A 37 13.24 11.28 3.26
CA ARG A 37 14.09 10.09 3.38
C ARG A 37 14.45 9.45 2.04
N ASN A 38 13.93 10.00 0.94
CA ASN A 38 14.05 9.42 -0.40
C ASN A 38 13.58 7.97 -0.48
N ILE A 39 12.45 7.67 0.18
CA ILE A 39 11.85 6.34 0.24
C ILE A 39 10.56 6.32 -0.56
N ARG A 40 10.39 5.26 -1.35
CA ARG A 40 9.16 4.96 -2.07
C ARG A 40 8.37 3.88 -1.34
N ALA A 41 7.05 4.06 -1.29
CA ALA A 41 6.13 3.13 -0.66
C ALA A 41 5.01 2.76 -1.62
N SER A 42 4.10 1.91 -1.16
CA SER A 42 2.91 1.49 -1.92
C SER A 42 1.65 1.88 -1.17
N PHE A 43 0.70 2.45 -1.88
CA PHE A 43 -0.56 2.93 -1.32
C PHE A 43 -1.72 2.22 -2.03
N PHE A 44 -2.52 1.47 -1.27
CA PHE A 44 -3.72 0.79 -1.77
C PHE A 44 -4.95 1.59 -1.33
N LEU A 45 -5.56 2.29 -2.30
CA LEU A 45 -6.53 3.34 -2.04
C LEU A 45 -7.96 2.83 -2.11
N ILE A 46 -8.80 3.30 -1.18
CA ILE A 46 -10.25 3.13 -1.22
C ILE A 46 -10.83 4.20 -2.17
N GLY A 47 -11.56 3.75 -3.18
CA GLY A 47 -12.04 4.62 -4.26
C GLY A 47 -12.88 5.80 -3.77
N GLU A 48 -13.79 5.59 -2.82
CA GLU A 48 -14.65 6.65 -2.30
C GLU A 48 -13.90 7.74 -1.51
N ASN A 49 -12.67 7.46 -1.06
CA ASN A 49 -11.85 8.43 -0.32
C ASN A 49 -11.09 9.39 -1.25
N ILE A 50 -11.14 9.20 -2.55
CA ILE A 50 -10.36 10.00 -3.51
C ILE A 50 -10.98 11.38 -3.73
N GLU A 51 -12.31 11.47 -3.72
CA GLU A 51 -13.00 12.75 -3.94
C GLU A 51 -12.57 13.82 -2.93
N GLY A 52 -12.10 14.96 -3.44
CA GLY A 52 -11.54 16.04 -2.63
C GLY A 52 -10.06 15.84 -2.26
N ASN A 53 -9.46 14.71 -2.62
CA ASN A 53 -8.07 14.36 -2.31
C ASN A 53 -7.24 14.05 -3.55
N GLU A 54 -7.66 14.52 -4.71
CA GLU A 54 -7.01 14.25 -5.99
C GLU A 54 -5.56 14.74 -6.03
N ASP A 55 -5.27 15.85 -5.38
CA ASP A 55 -3.93 16.41 -5.26
C ASP A 55 -2.97 15.50 -4.47
N ILE A 56 -3.49 14.70 -3.54
CA ILE A 56 -2.70 13.70 -2.81
C ILE A 56 -2.22 12.60 -3.77
N LEU A 57 -3.10 12.12 -4.65
CA LEU A 57 -2.73 11.12 -5.66
C LEU A 57 -1.69 11.67 -6.65
N LEU A 58 -1.82 12.93 -7.06
CA LEU A 58 -0.83 13.59 -7.90
C LEU A 58 0.53 13.67 -7.20
N GLN A 59 0.56 13.94 -5.91
CA GLN A 59 1.79 13.96 -5.12
C GLN A 59 2.39 12.57 -5.00
N MET A 60 1.58 11.53 -4.77
CA MET A 60 2.04 10.14 -4.77
C MET A 60 2.75 9.78 -6.07
N ARG A 61 2.13 10.12 -7.19
CA ARG A 61 2.71 9.89 -8.52
C ARG A 61 4.02 10.64 -8.70
N LYS A 62 4.04 11.93 -8.37
CA LYS A 62 5.23 12.79 -8.50
C LYS A 62 6.41 12.25 -7.70
N ASP A 63 6.16 11.74 -6.50
CA ASP A 63 7.18 11.19 -5.61
C ASP A 63 7.56 9.74 -5.96
N GLY A 64 6.91 9.14 -6.95
CA GLY A 64 7.25 7.81 -7.45
C GLY A 64 6.71 6.64 -6.64
N HIS A 65 5.67 6.87 -5.82
CA HIS A 65 5.01 5.79 -5.09
C HIS A 65 4.15 4.91 -5.99
N LEU A 66 3.99 3.65 -5.60
CA LEU A 66 3.02 2.76 -6.23
C LEU A 66 1.61 3.11 -5.72
N ILE A 67 0.67 3.21 -6.66
CA ILE A 67 -0.75 3.41 -6.35
C ILE A 67 -1.49 2.15 -6.77
N GLY A 68 -2.15 1.51 -5.83
CA GLY A 68 -2.96 0.32 -6.03
C GLY A 68 -4.41 0.50 -5.62
N ASN A 69 -5.20 -0.51 -5.88
CA ASN A 69 -6.64 -0.56 -5.67
C ASN A 69 -6.98 -1.31 -4.38
N HIS A 70 -7.81 -0.72 -3.53
CA HIS A 70 -8.30 -1.37 -2.31
C HIS A 70 -9.84 -1.43 -2.26
N THR A 71 -10.46 -1.56 -3.44
CA THR A 71 -11.90 -1.51 -3.69
C THR A 71 -12.51 -0.12 -3.50
N TRP A 72 -13.81 0.01 -3.78
CA TRP A 72 -14.49 1.31 -3.72
C TRP A 72 -14.83 1.74 -2.30
N ASP A 73 -15.40 0.82 -1.50
CA ASP A 73 -15.87 1.10 -0.14
C ASP A 73 -15.40 0.06 0.90
N HIS A 74 -14.27 -0.60 0.64
CA HIS A 74 -13.67 -1.59 1.54
C HIS A 74 -14.54 -2.84 1.78
N VAL A 75 -15.24 -3.31 0.75
CA VAL A 75 -16.06 -4.52 0.86
C VAL A 75 -15.22 -5.79 0.87
N GLN A 76 -15.73 -6.82 1.53
CA GLN A 76 -15.16 -8.16 1.40
C GLN A 76 -15.70 -8.81 0.12
N LEU A 77 -14.85 -8.95 -0.89
CA LEU A 77 -15.23 -9.31 -2.25
C LEU A 77 -15.93 -10.68 -2.37
N ASP A 78 -15.56 -11.64 -1.53
CA ASP A 78 -16.13 -12.99 -1.55
C ASP A 78 -17.51 -13.09 -0.85
N LYS A 79 -17.98 -12.00 -0.24
CA LYS A 79 -19.31 -11.92 0.40
C LYS A 79 -20.35 -11.18 -0.43
N ILE A 80 -20.00 -10.72 -1.62
CA ILE A 80 -20.91 -10.01 -2.52
C ILE A 80 -21.00 -10.75 -3.87
N PRO A 81 -22.04 -10.51 -4.68
CA PRO A 81 -22.11 -11.10 -6.01
C PRO A 81 -20.89 -10.76 -6.87
N ALA A 82 -20.47 -11.71 -7.70
CA ALA A 82 -19.26 -11.55 -8.54
C ALA A 82 -19.30 -10.29 -9.42
N GLU A 83 -20.49 -9.93 -9.95
CA GLU A 83 -20.65 -8.71 -10.75
C GLU A 83 -20.41 -7.43 -9.93
N LYS A 84 -20.89 -7.40 -8.69
CA LYS A 84 -20.63 -6.28 -7.77
C LYS A 84 -19.15 -6.20 -7.38
N ALA A 85 -18.52 -7.35 -7.14
CA ALA A 85 -17.07 -7.40 -6.84
C ALA A 85 -16.24 -6.85 -8.00
N ARG A 86 -16.58 -7.21 -9.23
CA ARG A 86 -15.95 -6.68 -10.43
C ARG A 86 -16.10 -5.14 -10.53
N LEU A 87 -17.31 -4.63 -10.31
CA LEU A 87 -17.58 -3.20 -10.35
C LEU A 87 -16.83 -2.42 -9.26
N GLU A 88 -16.68 -2.98 -8.06
CA GLU A 88 -15.89 -2.40 -6.98
C GLU A 88 -14.45 -2.12 -7.43
N ILE A 89 -13.84 -3.07 -8.11
CA ILE A 89 -12.47 -2.95 -8.60
C ILE A 89 -12.39 -1.99 -9.79
N GLU A 90 -13.24 -2.17 -10.78
CA GLU A 90 -13.19 -1.36 -12.01
C GLU A 90 -13.51 0.11 -11.75
N LYS A 91 -14.51 0.40 -10.94
CA LYS A 91 -14.86 1.77 -10.55
C LYS A 91 -13.69 2.46 -9.84
N THR A 92 -13.00 1.74 -8.98
CA THR A 92 -11.82 2.27 -8.26
C THR A 92 -10.66 2.51 -9.21
N ASN A 93 -10.38 1.57 -10.11
CA ASN A 93 -9.36 1.77 -11.14
C ASN A 93 -9.60 3.03 -11.97
N ASN A 94 -10.83 3.22 -12.42
CA ASN A 94 -11.20 4.39 -13.22
C ASN A 94 -11.03 5.69 -12.41
N ARG A 95 -11.41 5.68 -11.15
CA ARG A 95 -11.28 6.86 -10.29
C ARG A 95 -9.81 7.21 -10.00
N ILE A 96 -8.97 6.21 -9.78
CA ILE A 96 -7.52 6.41 -9.61
C ILE A 96 -6.92 7.00 -10.89
N TYR A 97 -7.30 6.47 -12.05
CA TYR A 97 -6.83 6.99 -13.33
C TYR A 97 -7.26 8.43 -13.57
N GLU A 98 -8.51 8.77 -13.33
CA GLU A 98 -9.01 10.14 -13.47
C GLU A 98 -8.24 11.14 -12.59
N ALA A 99 -7.92 10.76 -11.36
CA ALA A 99 -7.24 11.62 -10.41
C ALA A 99 -5.72 11.71 -10.59
N SER A 100 -5.08 10.63 -11.03
CA SER A 100 -3.61 10.52 -11.04
C SER A 100 -3.00 10.35 -12.44
N GLY A 101 -3.80 9.91 -13.42
CA GLY A 101 -3.28 9.48 -14.73
C GLY A 101 -2.61 8.11 -14.70
N ILE A 102 -2.65 7.41 -13.56
CA ILE A 102 -2.12 6.06 -13.41
C ILE A 102 -3.28 5.07 -13.39
N TYR A 103 -3.21 4.03 -14.24
CA TYR A 103 -4.12 2.90 -14.17
C TYR A 103 -3.47 1.80 -13.33
N PRO A 104 -4.07 1.38 -12.21
CA PRO A 104 -3.44 0.43 -11.29
C PRO A 104 -3.23 -0.96 -11.91
N SER A 105 -2.14 -1.61 -11.55
CA SER A 105 -1.87 -3.01 -11.91
C SER A 105 -2.09 -3.96 -10.73
N TYR A 106 -2.16 -3.43 -9.52
CA TYR A 106 -2.26 -4.21 -8.29
C TYR A 106 -3.51 -3.87 -7.51
N VAL A 107 -4.10 -4.90 -6.91
CA VAL A 107 -5.23 -4.80 -6.00
C VAL A 107 -4.87 -5.49 -4.67
N ARG A 108 -5.17 -4.84 -3.57
CA ARG A 108 -5.16 -5.50 -2.26
C ARG A 108 -6.60 -5.73 -1.85
N PRO A 109 -7.06 -7.00 -1.86
CA PRO A 109 -8.43 -7.29 -1.44
C PRO A 109 -8.58 -7.03 0.06
N PRO A 110 -9.65 -6.31 0.48
CA PRO A 110 -9.93 -6.14 1.90
C PRO A 110 -10.02 -7.48 2.63
N PHE A 111 -9.48 -7.53 3.84
CA PHE A 111 -9.41 -8.75 4.67
C PHE A 111 -8.58 -9.89 4.07
N GLY A 112 -7.83 -9.65 2.99
CA GLY A 112 -7.11 -10.69 2.26
C GLY A 112 -8.02 -11.65 1.49
N ALA A 113 -9.31 -11.34 1.36
CA ALA A 113 -10.31 -12.20 0.72
C ALA A 113 -10.36 -11.94 -0.80
N TRP A 114 -9.70 -12.76 -1.57
CA TRP A 114 -9.65 -12.69 -3.02
C TRP A 114 -10.55 -13.73 -3.66
N ILE A 115 -11.16 -13.36 -4.79
CA ILE A 115 -11.91 -14.29 -5.65
C ILE A 115 -10.99 -14.74 -6.78
N LYS A 116 -10.65 -16.03 -6.78
CA LYS A 116 -9.90 -16.64 -7.86
C LYS A 116 -10.72 -16.63 -9.14
N ASP A 117 -10.09 -16.40 -10.28
CA ASP A 117 -10.71 -16.40 -11.61
C ASP A 117 -11.78 -15.30 -11.81
N MET A 118 -11.66 -14.18 -11.09
CA MET A 118 -12.51 -13.02 -11.34
C MET A 118 -12.27 -12.46 -12.75
N GLU A 119 -13.34 -12.34 -13.52
CA GLU A 119 -13.29 -11.72 -14.84
C GLU A 119 -13.24 -10.19 -14.70
N LEU A 120 -12.11 -9.60 -15.07
CA LEU A 120 -11.90 -8.17 -15.09
C LEU A 120 -11.61 -7.71 -16.52
N SER A 121 -11.91 -6.45 -16.83
CA SER A 121 -11.60 -5.84 -18.11
C SER A 121 -10.10 -5.71 -18.36
N VAL A 122 -9.30 -5.75 -17.29
CA VAL A 122 -7.84 -5.72 -17.31
C VAL A 122 -7.27 -6.71 -16.30
N THR A 123 -6.05 -7.15 -16.52
CA THR A 123 -5.35 -8.03 -15.59
C THR A 123 -4.95 -7.25 -14.33
N MET A 124 -5.36 -7.76 -13.18
CA MET A 124 -4.99 -7.23 -11.87
C MET A 124 -4.28 -8.33 -11.07
N LEU A 125 -3.19 -7.96 -10.39
CA LEU A 125 -2.46 -8.87 -9.52
C LEU A 125 -2.81 -8.58 -8.06
N PRO A 126 -3.33 -9.57 -7.31
CA PRO A 126 -3.59 -9.39 -5.88
C PRO A 126 -2.26 -9.33 -5.10
N VAL A 127 -2.18 -8.38 -4.19
CA VAL A 127 -1.03 -8.20 -3.30
C VAL A 127 -1.47 -8.37 -1.87
N PHE A 128 -0.85 -9.30 -1.17
CA PHE A 128 -1.09 -9.56 0.25
C PHE A 128 0.05 -8.97 1.09
N TRP A 129 0.28 -9.51 2.28
CA TRP A 129 1.33 -9.08 3.20
C TRP A 129 1.82 -10.28 4.02
N ASP A 130 2.99 -10.16 4.60
CA ASP A 130 3.55 -11.16 5.53
C ASP A 130 3.80 -10.58 6.94
N VAL A 131 3.85 -9.26 7.07
CA VAL A 131 3.98 -8.59 8.36
C VAL A 131 2.80 -7.66 8.57
N ASP A 132 1.92 -8.01 9.51
CA ASP A 132 0.83 -7.15 9.96
C ASP A 132 1.28 -6.42 11.24
N THR A 133 1.43 -5.11 11.14
CA THR A 133 1.88 -4.29 12.27
C THR A 133 0.81 -4.08 13.34
N LEU A 134 -0.47 -4.40 13.02
CA LEU A 134 -1.62 -4.15 13.89
C LEU A 134 -1.73 -2.69 14.35
N ASP A 135 -1.30 -1.77 13.49
CA ASP A 135 -1.24 -0.34 13.78
C ASP A 135 -2.60 0.28 14.11
N TRP A 136 -3.64 -0.15 13.40
CA TRP A 136 -5.02 0.26 13.61
C TRP A 136 -5.60 -0.21 14.94
N GLN A 137 -5.10 -1.33 15.46
CA GLN A 137 -5.59 -1.94 16.70
C GLN A 137 -4.87 -1.37 17.91
N SER A 138 -3.55 -1.38 17.92
CA SER A 138 -2.76 -0.91 19.06
C SER A 138 -2.74 0.61 19.17
N LYS A 139 -2.66 1.31 18.03
CA LYS A 139 -2.42 2.76 17.98
C LYS A 139 -1.27 3.18 18.90
N ASN A 140 -0.24 2.36 18.97
CA ASN A 140 0.90 2.50 19.86
C ASN A 140 2.20 2.29 19.08
N ILE A 141 3.04 3.32 19.05
CA ILE A 141 4.28 3.31 18.26
C ILE A 141 5.21 2.18 18.70
N ASP A 142 5.40 1.98 20.00
CA ASP A 142 6.31 0.96 20.51
C ASP A 142 5.85 -0.45 20.16
N SER A 143 4.54 -0.72 20.22
CA SER A 143 3.96 -2.00 19.80
C SER A 143 4.17 -2.26 18.30
N ILE A 144 3.95 -1.25 17.46
CA ILE A 144 4.15 -1.35 16.02
C ILE A 144 5.62 -1.64 15.70
N LEU A 145 6.54 -0.89 16.31
CA LEU A 145 7.98 -1.09 16.13
C LEU A 145 8.44 -2.46 16.64
N SER A 146 7.91 -2.94 17.75
CA SER A 146 8.23 -4.26 18.28
C SER A 146 7.86 -5.38 17.31
N ILE A 147 6.69 -5.31 16.68
CA ILE A 147 6.27 -6.28 15.66
C ILE A 147 7.21 -6.21 14.46
N ALA A 148 7.51 -5.01 13.97
CA ALA A 148 8.39 -4.82 12.83
C ALA A 148 9.79 -5.39 13.10
N GLN A 149 10.38 -5.09 14.25
CA GLN A 149 11.71 -5.59 14.62
C GLN A 149 11.78 -7.10 14.74
N LYS A 150 10.69 -7.75 15.17
CA LYS A 150 10.65 -9.21 15.33
C LYS A 150 10.37 -9.95 14.03
N GLN A 151 9.61 -9.38 13.11
CA GLN A 151 9.05 -10.12 11.97
C GLN A 151 9.61 -9.68 10.62
N VAL A 152 10.12 -8.45 10.47
CA VAL A 152 10.61 -7.96 9.18
C VAL A 152 11.90 -8.69 8.80
N HIS A 153 11.92 -9.16 7.56
CA HIS A 153 13.07 -9.82 6.94
C HIS A 153 13.17 -9.42 5.47
N ASP A 154 14.22 -9.82 4.80
CA ASP A 154 14.36 -9.56 3.37
C ASP A 154 13.17 -10.14 2.59
N GLY A 155 12.54 -9.31 1.76
CA GLY A 155 11.36 -9.65 1.00
C GLY A 155 10.04 -9.39 1.72
N SER A 156 10.04 -8.88 2.94
CA SER A 156 8.80 -8.57 3.68
C SER A 156 7.94 -7.52 3.01
N ILE A 157 6.62 -7.76 3.03
CA ILE A 157 5.59 -6.80 2.68
C ILE A 157 4.87 -6.41 3.98
N ILE A 158 5.05 -5.17 4.40
CA ILE A 158 4.58 -4.66 5.68
C ILE A 158 3.25 -3.97 5.51
N LEU A 159 2.21 -4.45 6.21
CA LEU A 159 0.88 -3.85 6.22
C LEU A 159 0.79 -2.77 7.30
N MET A 160 0.44 -1.56 6.85
CA MET A 160 0.09 -0.43 7.68
C MET A 160 -1.12 0.32 7.09
N HIS A 161 -1.60 1.30 7.82
CA HIS A 161 -2.70 2.16 7.42
C HIS A 161 -2.29 3.62 7.63
N ASP A 162 -2.66 4.52 6.73
CA ASP A 162 -2.25 5.93 6.80
C ASP A 162 -3.34 6.86 7.36
N GLY A 163 -4.24 6.29 8.16
CA GLY A 163 -5.34 7.03 8.79
C GLY A 163 -5.12 7.44 10.24
N TYR A 164 -3.93 7.25 10.80
CA TYR A 164 -3.62 7.54 12.21
C TYR A 164 -2.27 8.23 12.37
N GLN A 165 -2.17 9.18 13.30
CA GLN A 165 -0.89 9.82 13.62
C GLN A 165 0.16 8.80 14.08
N THR A 166 -0.24 7.84 14.92
CA THR A 166 0.66 6.80 15.41
C THR A 166 1.21 5.92 14.28
N SER A 167 0.41 5.63 13.27
CA SER A 167 0.85 4.89 12.08
C SER A 167 1.86 5.68 11.26
N VAL A 168 1.64 6.98 11.05
CA VAL A 168 2.59 7.85 10.34
C VAL A 168 3.92 7.89 11.09
N ASP A 169 3.90 8.17 12.39
CA ASP A 169 5.11 8.26 13.19
C ASP A 169 5.87 6.94 13.25
N ALA A 170 5.15 5.83 13.42
CA ALA A 170 5.76 4.50 13.42
C ALA A 170 6.35 4.13 12.07
N ALA A 171 5.65 4.43 10.96
CA ALA A 171 6.14 4.16 9.61
C ALA A 171 7.46 4.89 9.31
N LEU A 172 7.57 6.14 9.71
CA LEU A 172 8.81 6.92 9.53
C LEU A 172 9.95 6.39 10.39
N LYS A 173 9.67 5.90 11.59
CA LYS A 173 10.67 5.21 12.43
C LYS A 173 11.09 3.86 11.85
N ILE A 174 10.16 3.09 11.29
CA ILE A 174 10.50 1.85 10.56
C ILE A 174 11.39 2.18 9.37
N ALA A 175 11.05 3.22 8.62
CA ALA A 175 11.89 3.68 7.52
C ALA A 175 13.32 4.00 7.98
N ASP A 176 13.49 4.71 9.08
CA ASP A 176 14.80 5.04 9.65
C ASP A 176 15.58 3.81 10.13
N LEU A 177 14.89 2.75 10.56
CA LEU A 177 15.53 1.52 11.04
C LEU A 177 15.99 0.59 9.92
N PHE A 178 15.27 0.54 8.79
CA PHE A 178 15.47 -0.48 7.75
C PHE A 178 16.01 0.06 6.42
N TYR A 179 16.10 1.37 6.24
CA TYR A 179 16.61 1.99 5.00
C TYR A 179 17.92 2.81 5.23
#